data_d228f8d76a1a0a799268d18d3efec54d
#
_entry.id   d228f8d76a1a0a799268d18d3efec54d
#
_cell.length_a   1.000
_cell.length_b   1.000
_cell.length_c   1.000
_cell.angle_alpha   90.00
_cell.angle_beta   90.00
_cell.angle_gamma   90.00
#
_symmetry.space_group_name_H-M   'P 1'
#
loop_
_entity.id
_entity.type
_entity.pdbx_description
1 polymer ?
#
loop_
_entity_poly.entity_id
_entity_poly.type
_entity_poly.pdbx_seq_one_letter_code
_entity_poly.pdbx_strand_id
1 'polypeptide(L)'
;MSSLVMFLNGCEQQAIQTLPERSWTMSWSDEFEGTAGSSPNNSKWTYDIGVGNNGWGNSELQHYTNRPINVQLNGEGQLVITARKESYAGSGFTSARIKTQGLFSQTYGRFEARIKTPTGPGIWPAFWMLGDNISEVNWPQCGEIDIMEQRGQQPAITHGSVHGPGYFGANAKTKPFGLISGRFDTEFHLYAIEWGEDYIDFFIDDYLFQRIQPQDLSGEWVFNKPFFIILNVAVGGNYVGYPTTGTPFPQAMVIDYVRVYKKS
;
A
#
# COMPACT_ATOMS: atom_id res chain seq x y z
N MET A 1 -16.76 -15.65 -51.61
CA MET A 1 -16.22 -16.36 -50.43
C MET A 1 -15.49 -15.31 -49.60
N SER A 2 -16.17 -14.81 -48.57
CA SER A 2 -15.61 -13.78 -47.70
C SER A 2 -14.97 -14.47 -46.50
N SER A 3 -13.66 -14.28 -46.34
CA SER A 3 -12.88 -14.86 -45.25
C SER A 3 -13.06 -14.01 -43.99
N LEU A 4 -13.75 -14.54 -42.98
CA LEU A 4 -13.94 -13.95 -41.68
C LEU A 4 -12.62 -14.08 -40.90
N VAL A 5 -11.87 -13.01 -40.75
CA VAL A 5 -10.70 -12.96 -39.86
C VAL A 5 -11.22 -12.73 -38.46
N MET A 6 -11.27 -13.79 -37.66
CA MET A 6 -11.44 -13.67 -36.19
C MET A 6 -10.16 -13.04 -35.60
N PHE A 7 -10.26 -11.81 -35.08
CA PHE A 7 -9.29 -11.28 -34.15
C PHE A 7 -9.50 -11.98 -32.79
N LEU A 8 -8.70 -12.99 -32.54
CA LEU A 8 -8.50 -13.47 -31.17
C LEU A 8 -7.78 -12.36 -30.41
N ASN A 9 -8.49 -11.67 -29.52
CA ASN A 9 -7.87 -10.88 -28.47
C ASN A 9 -7.03 -11.84 -27.62
N GLY A 10 -5.72 -11.90 -27.93
CA GLY A 10 -4.78 -12.70 -27.17
C GLY A 10 -4.78 -12.22 -25.72
N CYS A 11 -4.98 -13.13 -24.78
CA CYS A 11 -4.50 -12.97 -23.43
C CYS A 11 -3.03 -12.57 -23.56
N GLU A 12 -2.65 -11.37 -23.15
CA GLU A 12 -1.24 -11.02 -22.94
C GLU A 12 -0.71 -12.00 -21.89
N GLN A 13 -0.04 -13.04 -22.34
CA GLN A 13 0.80 -13.83 -21.45
C GLN A 13 1.84 -12.85 -20.88
N GLN A 14 1.95 -12.81 -19.56
CA GLN A 14 3.03 -12.05 -18.91
C GLN A 14 4.34 -12.51 -19.54
N ALA A 15 4.95 -11.65 -20.36
CA ALA A 15 6.19 -11.96 -21.03
C ALA A 15 7.27 -12.23 -19.96
N ILE A 16 8.11 -13.24 -20.19
CA ILE A 16 9.27 -13.49 -19.35
C ILE A 16 10.14 -12.24 -19.36
N GLN A 17 10.27 -11.62 -18.20
CA GLN A 17 11.09 -10.42 -18.03
C GLN A 17 12.50 -10.82 -17.61
N THR A 18 13.50 -10.33 -18.34
CA THR A 18 14.89 -10.42 -17.90
C THR A 18 15.23 -9.12 -17.19
N LEU A 19 15.23 -9.15 -15.85
CA LEU A 19 15.66 -8.02 -15.03
C LEU A 19 17.18 -8.11 -14.80
N PRO A 20 17.89 -6.97 -14.66
CA PRO A 20 19.28 -6.97 -14.27
C PRO A 20 19.43 -7.63 -12.89
N GLU A 21 20.44 -8.48 -12.74
CA GLU A 21 20.76 -9.08 -11.45
C GLU A 21 21.13 -7.97 -10.46
N ARG A 22 20.44 -7.94 -9.32
CA ARG A 22 20.66 -6.95 -8.27
C ARG A 22 20.95 -7.68 -6.96
N SER A 23 22.02 -7.30 -6.32
CA SER A 23 22.40 -7.84 -5.02
C SER A 23 21.80 -6.96 -3.92
N TRP A 24 21.08 -7.58 -3.01
CA TRP A 24 20.36 -6.92 -1.93
C TRP A 24 20.85 -7.39 -0.56
N THR A 25 21.09 -6.45 0.35
CA THR A 25 21.38 -6.74 1.76
C THR A 25 20.24 -6.19 2.62
N MET A 26 19.62 -7.03 3.46
CA MET A 26 18.55 -6.60 4.36
C MET A 26 19.06 -5.53 5.31
N SER A 27 18.34 -4.41 5.39
CA SER A 27 18.62 -3.28 6.27
C SER A 27 17.63 -3.19 7.43
N TRP A 28 16.39 -3.63 7.23
CA TRP A 28 15.34 -3.62 8.23
C TRP A 28 14.27 -4.66 7.88
N SER A 29 13.63 -5.25 8.91
CA SER A 29 12.45 -6.08 8.70
C SER A 29 11.56 -6.11 9.93
N ASP A 30 10.30 -6.52 9.72
CA ASP A 30 9.42 -7.03 10.76
C ASP A 30 8.70 -8.27 10.24
N GLU A 31 8.95 -9.40 10.90
CA GLU A 31 8.35 -10.70 10.61
C GLU A 31 7.10 -10.94 11.48
N PHE A 32 6.69 -9.94 12.24
CA PHE A 32 5.51 -9.90 13.12
C PHE A 32 5.40 -11.09 14.09
N GLU A 33 6.55 -11.58 14.53
CA GLU A 33 6.62 -12.61 15.56
C GLU A 33 6.08 -12.10 16.90
N GLY A 34 5.26 -12.93 17.56
CA GLY A 34 4.72 -12.59 18.89
C GLY A 34 3.44 -13.34 19.23
N THR A 35 2.95 -13.10 20.43
CA THR A 35 1.75 -13.75 20.95
C THR A 35 0.48 -13.17 20.31
N ALA A 36 -0.51 -14.03 20.03
CA ALA A 36 -1.82 -13.61 19.55
C ALA A 36 -2.44 -12.54 20.47
N GLY A 37 -3.00 -11.49 19.87
CA GLY A 37 -3.60 -10.35 20.58
C GLY A 37 -2.62 -9.29 21.04
N SER A 38 -1.30 -9.49 20.90
CA SER A 38 -0.31 -8.46 21.24
C SER A 38 -0.23 -7.40 20.15
N SER A 39 0.20 -6.20 20.53
CA SER A 39 0.49 -5.10 19.61
C SER A 39 1.76 -5.37 18.81
N PRO A 40 1.90 -4.83 17.58
CA PRO A 40 3.18 -4.83 16.88
C PRO A 40 4.26 -4.12 17.70
N ASN A 41 5.52 -4.43 17.41
CA ASN A 41 6.68 -3.93 18.15
C ASN A 41 6.75 -2.39 18.11
N ASN A 42 6.63 -1.74 19.26
CA ASN A 42 6.63 -0.29 19.41
C ASN A 42 8.00 0.37 19.15
N SER A 43 9.09 -0.39 19.04
CA SER A 43 10.38 0.11 18.57
C SER A 43 10.47 0.16 17.04
N LYS A 44 9.51 -0.43 16.33
CA LYS A 44 9.42 -0.43 14.87
C LYS A 44 8.23 0.36 14.35
N TRP A 45 7.13 0.40 15.10
CA TRP A 45 5.86 0.98 14.66
C TRP A 45 5.29 1.97 15.68
N THR A 46 4.76 3.07 15.17
CA THR A 46 3.91 4.02 15.87
C THR A 46 2.54 4.10 15.19
N TYR A 47 1.60 4.87 15.74
CA TYR A 47 0.22 4.89 15.28
C TYR A 47 -0.20 6.31 14.90
N ASP A 48 -1.03 6.41 13.86
CA ASP A 48 -1.91 7.55 13.70
C ASP A 48 -3.24 7.24 14.39
N ILE A 49 -3.74 8.19 15.19
CA ILE A 49 -4.95 8.03 15.99
C ILE A 49 -5.97 9.12 15.61
N GLY A 50 -7.23 8.74 15.53
CA GLY A 50 -8.32 9.69 15.27
C GLY A 50 -8.81 9.67 13.83
N VAL A 51 -9.44 10.78 13.43
CA VAL A 51 -10.07 10.95 12.11
C VAL A 51 -9.28 11.85 11.18
N GLY A 52 -8.18 12.43 11.67
CA GLY A 52 -7.37 13.39 10.89
C GLY A 52 -8.15 14.63 10.45
N ASN A 53 -7.47 15.53 9.75
CA ASN A 53 -8.11 16.68 9.13
C ASN A 53 -8.89 16.22 7.90
N ASN A 54 -10.19 16.54 7.82
CA ASN A 54 -11.07 16.21 6.71
C ASN A 54 -10.98 14.71 6.29
N GLY A 55 -11.03 13.79 7.27
CA GLY A 55 -10.88 12.35 7.00
C GLY A 55 -9.55 12.05 6.32
N TRP A 56 -8.44 12.44 6.96
CA TRP A 56 -7.06 12.27 6.46
C TRP A 56 -6.83 12.89 5.07
N GLY A 57 -7.58 13.96 4.73
CA GLY A 57 -7.51 14.62 3.43
C GLY A 57 -8.34 13.96 2.32
N ASN A 58 -8.94 12.81 2.57
CA ASN A 58 -9.62 11.97 1.58
C ASN A 58 -11.10 11.74 1.86
N SER A 59 -11.69 12.42 2.86
CA SER A 59 -13.07 12.17 3.33
C SER A 59 -13.29 10.74 3.82
N GLU A 60 -12.28 10.13 4.43
CA GLU A 60 -12.34 8.81 5.05
C GLU A 60 -13.24 8.84 6.29
N LEU A 61 -13.89 7.71 6.61
CA LEU A 61 -14.93 7.61 7.63
C LEU A 61 -14.47 7.01 8.96
N GLN A 62 -13.35 6.27 8.97
CA GLN A 62 -12.90 5.56 10.17
C GLN A 62 -12.21 6.47 11.17
N HIS A 63 -12.32 6.10 12.43
CA HIS A 63 -11.43 6.50 13.49
C HIS A 63 -10.30 5.48 13.59
N TYR A 64 -9.06 5.88 13.34
CA TYR A 64 -7.90 5.01 13.55
C TYR A 64 -7.59 4.87 15.04
N THR A 65 -7.31 3.65 15.47
CA THR A 65 -7.03 3.30 16.86
C THR A 65 -5.81 2.37 16.95
N ASN A 66 -5.25 2.24 18.14
CA ASN A 66 -4.24 1.25 18.49
C ASN A 66 -4.82 0.06 19.28
N ARG A 67 -6.15 -0.12 19.28
CA ARG A 67 -6.80 -1.20 20.02
C ARG A 67 -6.52 -2.55 19.38
N PRO A 68 -6.33 -3.63 20.15
CA PRO A 68 -6.09 -4.98 19.60
C PRO A 68 -7.16 -5.46 18.62
N ILE A 69 -8.41 -5.02 18.76
CA ILE A 69 -9.47 -5.36 17.80
C ILE A 69 -9.30 -4.73 16.41
N ASN A 70 -8.46 -3.68 16.29
CA ASN A 70 -8.15 -3.02 15.04
C ASN A 70 -6.73 -3.35 14.54
N VAL A 71 -5.78 -3.63 15.42
CA VAL A 71 -4.40 -3.99 15.04
C VAL A 71 -3.76 -4.88 16.08
N GLN A 72 -3.35 -6.09 15.65
CA GLN A 72 -2.73 -7.08 16.55
C GLN A 72 -1.91 -8.10 15.77
N LEU A 73 -1.01 -8.78 16.47
CA LEU A 73 -0.39 -10.01 15.99
C LEU A 73 -1.36 -11.18 16.16
N ASN A 74 -1.37 -12.10 15.20
CA ASN A 74 -2.26 -13.27 15.28
C ASN A 74 -1.64 -14.49 16.00
N GLY A 75 -0.35 -14.42 16.35
CA GLY A 75 0.37 -15.55 16.96
C GLY A 75 0.96 -16.57 15.97
N GLU A 76 0.80 -16.30 14.66
CA GLU A 76 1.28 -17.14 13.56
C GLU A 76 2.31 -16.37 12.70
N GLY A 77 2.99 -15.36 13.28
CA GLY A 77 3.95 -14.54 12.56
C GLY A 77 3.29 -13.53 11.61
N GLN A 78 2.09 -13.04 11.91
CA GLN A 78 1.39 -12.10 11.05
C GLN A 78 0.79 -10.94 11.83
N LEU A 79 0.82 -9.76 11.20
CA LEU A 79 0.07 -8.59 11.65
C LEU A 79 -1.31 -8.56 10.97
N VAL A 80 -2.33 -8.26 11.76
CA VAL A 80 -3.72 -8.12 11.28
C VAL A 80 -4.21 -6.71 11.55
N ILE A 81 -4.53 -5.95 10.50
CA ILE A 81 -5.20 -4.65 10.57
C ILE A 81 -6.66 -4.84 10.19
N THR A 82 -7.58 -4.55 11.12
CA THR A 82 -9.00 -4.85 10.97
C THR A 82 -9.84 -3.57 10.93
N ALA A 83 -10.52 -3.33 9.81
CA ALA A 83 -11.58 -2.35 9.68
C ALA A 83 -12.90 -2.92 10.21
N ARG A 84 -13.59 -2.17 11.07
CA ARG A 84 -14.82 -2.59 11.75
C ARG A 84 -15.93 -1.55 11.60
N LYS A 85 -17.15 -2.02 11.50
CA LYS A 85 -18.34 -1.17 11.63
C LYS A 85 -18.74 -1.16 13.10
N GLU A 86 -18.46 -0.10 13.79
CA GLU A 86 -18.82 0.13 15.19
C GLU A 86 -18.88 1.62 15.49
N SER A 87 -19.70 2.03 16.45
CA SER A 87 -19.71 3.41 16.93
C SER A 87 -18.56 3.64 17.90
N TYR A 88 -17.65 4.53 17.56
CA TYR A 88 -16.48 4.86 18.40
C TYR A 88 -16.05 6.32 18.20
N ALA A 89 -16.01 7.09 19.30
CA ALA A 89 -15.56 8.49 19.32
C ALA A 89 -16.20 9.36 18.21
N GLY A 90 -17.49 9.16 17.93
CA GLY A 90 -18.24 9.92 16.93
C GLY A 90 -18.14 9.37 15.50
N SER A 91 -17.31 8.37 15.24
CA SER A 91 -17.23 7.68 13.95
C SER A 91 -18.11 6.41 13.93
N GLY A 92 -18.60 6.03 12.75
CA GLY A 92 -19.32 4.77 12.53
C GLY A 92 -18.42 3.59 12.17
N PHE A 93 -17.12 3.82 12.04
CA PHE A 93 -16.13 2.82 11.68
C PHE A 93 -14.83 3.04 12.46
N THR A 94 -14.11 1.94 12.71
CA THR A 94 -12.76 1.97 13.27
C THR A 94 -11.83 1.13 12.43
N SER A 95 -10.54 1.46 12.47
CA SER A 95 -9.46 0.72 11.81
C SER A 95 -8.13 1.04 12.48
N ALA A 96 -7.02 0.70 11.85
CA ALA A 96 -5.70 1.14 12.28
C ALA A 96 -4.84 1.62 11.11
N ARG A 97 -3.93 2.54 11.44
CA ARG A 97 -2.85 3.04 10.60
C ARG A 97 -1.58 3.07 11.43
N ILE A 98 -0.61 2.28 11.01
CA ILE A 98 0.71 2.19 11.66
C ILE A 98 1.78 2.68 10.72
N LYS A 99 2.86 3.20 11.27
CA LYS A 99 3.95 3.80 10.51
C LYS A 99 5.29 3.68 11.22
N THR A 100 6.36 3.72 10.42
CA THR A 100 7.74 3.70 10.95
C THR A 100 8.32 5.10 11.16
N GLN A 101 7.53 6.17 11.02
CA GLN A 101 7.96 7.56 11.18
C GLN A 101 8.66 7.79 12.52
N GLY A 102 9.88 8.39 12.47
CA GLY A 102 10.72 8.63 13.64
C GLY A 102 11.41 7.39 14.22
N LEU A 103 11.17 6.19 13.66
CA LEU A 103 11.76 4.93 14.09
C LEU A 103 12.63 4.31 12.98
N PHE A 104 12.16 4.35 11.75
CA PHE A 104 12.90 3.88 10.57
C PHE A 104 12.46 4.65 9.33
N SER A 105 13.44 5.10 8.56
CA SER A 105 13.29 5.62 7.20
C SER A 105 14.53 5.27 6.40
N GLN A 106 14.40 5.16 5.07
CA GLN A 106 15.53 4.85 4.18
C GLN A 106 15.33 5.54 2.85
N THR A 107 16.46 5.96 2.24
CA THR A 107 16.52 6.42 0.86
C THR A 107 17.01 5.28 0.00
N TYR A 108 16.28 5.00 -1.09
CA TYR A 108 16.60 3.94 -2.06
C TYR A 108 16.60 2.52 -1.48
N GLY A 109 16.57 1.55 -2.36
CA GLY A 109 16.59 0.14 -2.00
C GLY A 109 15.34 -0.61 -2.48
N ARG A 110 15.15 -1.81 -1.95
CA ARG A 110 13.95 -2.60 -2.17
C ARG A 110 13.10 -2.57 -0.90
N PHE A 111 11.83 -2.22 -1.05
CA PHE A 111 10.82 -2.26 0.01
C PHE A 111 9.77 -3.26 -0.40
N GLU A 112 9.47 -4.22 0.45
CA GLU A 112 8.50 -5.25 0.14
C GLU A 112 7.66 -5.64 1.35
N ALA A 113 6.43 -6.03 1.08
CA ALA A 113 5.53 -6.63 2.05
C ALA A 113 4.74 -7.77 1.41
N ARG A 114 4.55 -8.85 2.16
CA ARG A 114 3.71 -9.97 1.74
C ARG A 114 2.35 -9.83 2.41
N ILE A 115 1.33 -9.53 1.62
CA ILE A 115 0.02 -9.08 2.12
C ILE A 115 -1.11 -9.88 1.46
N LYS A 116 -2.13 -10.21 2.27
CA LYS A 116 -3.46 -10.60 1.81
C LYS A 116 -4.43 -9.46 2.12
N THR A 117 -5.09 -8.93 1.10
CA THR A 117 -5.89 -7.72 1.21
C THR A 117 -7.33 -8.02 1.67
N PRO A 118 -8.04 -7.05 2.29
CA PRO A 118 -9.48 -7.12 2.50
C PRO A 118 -10.25 -6.82 1.21
N THR A 119 -11.56 -7.07 1.22
CA THR A 119 -12.46 -6.84 0.10
C THR A 119 -13.75 -6.12 0.51
N GLY A 120 -14.46 -5.58 -0.45
CA GLY A 120 -15.77 -4.95 -0.28
C GLY A 120 -15.81 -3.47 -0.66
N PRO A 121 -16.96 -2.96 -1.14
CA PRO A 121 -17.11 -1.55 -1.48
C PRO A 121 -16.73 -0.62 -0.33
N GLY A 122 -15.94 0.41 -0.62
CA GLY A 122 -15.50 1.38 0.38
C GLY A 122 -14.40 0.90 1.32
N ILE A 123 -13.78 -0.25 1.07
CA ILE A 123 -12.59 -0.74 1.80
C ILE A 123 -11.33 -0.37 1.01
N TRP A 124 -10.36 0.25 1.69
CA TRP A 124 -9.15 0.79 1.08
C TRP A 124 -7.90 0.37 1.87
N PRO A 125 -7.34 -0.80 1.59
CA PRO A 125 -6.04 -1.18 2.12
C PRO A 125 -4.92 -0.46 1.37
N ALA A 126 -3.85 -0.10 2.10
CA ALA A 126 -2.66 0.50 1.53
C ALA A 126 -1.37 0.08 2.25
N PHE A 127 -0.32 -0.11 1.44
CA PHE A 127 1.08 -0.19 1.82
C PHE A 127 1.83 0.88 1.04
N TRP A 128 2.31 1.90 1.73
CA TRP A 128 2.79 3.12 1.14
C TRP A 128 3.84 3.83 1.97
N MET A 129 4.38 4.93 1.47
CA MET A 129 5.49 5.64 2.10
C MET A 129 5.33 7.16 1.92
N LEU A 130 5.76 7.92 2.93
CA LEU A 130 5.89 9.38 2.86
C LEU A 130 7.31 9.83 3.12
N GLY A 131 7.72 10.93 2.49
CA GLY A 131 8.99 11.57 2.75
C GLY A 131 9.13 11.98 4.22
N ASP A 132 10.27 11.65 4.83
CA ASP A 132 10.53 11.85 6.26
C ASP A 132 10.56 13.33 6.68
N ASN A 133 10.74 14.23 5.70
CA ASN A 133 10.68 15.69 5.89
C ASN A 133 9.25 16.27 5.82
N ILE A 134 8.21 15.46 5.96
CA ILE A 134 6.81 15.93 5.90
C ILE A 134 6.46 17.01 6.92
N SER A 135 7.15 17.02 8.06
CA SER A 135 7.00 18.08 9.09
C SER A 135 7.58 19.44 8.68
N GLU A 136 8.46 19.45 7.66
CA GLU A 136 9.15 20.65 7.18
C GLU A 136 8.49 21.22 5.93
N VAL A 137 8.10 20.34 5.00
CA VAL A 137 7.60 20.72 3.66
C VAL A 137 6.23 20.07 3.42
N ASN A 138 5.28 20.05 3.98
CA ASN A 138 3.93 19.49 3.76
C ASN A 138 3.80 18.56 2.52
N TRP A 139 2.71 17.84 2.44
CA TRP A 139 2.29 17.12 1.24
C TRP A 139 1.74 18.09 0.18
N PRO A 140 2.00 17.91 -1.12
CA PRO A 140 2.73 16.79 -1.75
C PRO A 140 4.26 17.01 -1.90
N GLN A 141 4.85 18.08 -1.38
CA GLN A 141 6.28 18.39 -1.53
C GLN A 141 7.20 17.38 -0.82
N CYS A 142 6.71 16.74 0.23
CA CYS A 142 7.46 15.65 0.87
C CYS A 142 7.58 14.41 -0.02
N GLY A 143 6.71 14.25 -1.03
CA GLY A 143 6.61 13.05 -1.86
C GLY A 143 5.85 11.91 -1.18
N GLU A 144 5.21 11.07 -1.99
CA GLU A 144 4.48 9.86 -1.57
C GLU A 144 4.71 8.76 -2.59
N ILE A 145 4.91 7.54 -2.12
CA ILE A 145 5.07 6.32 -2.94
C ILE A 145 4.05 5.30 -2.43
N ASP A 146 3.04 5.00 -3.25
CA ASP A 146 2.03 4.00 -2.92
C ASP A 146 2.42 2.69 -3.57
N ILE A 147 3.06 1.80 -2.79
CA ILE A 147 3.56 0.51 -3.27
C ILE A 147 2.37 -0.39 -3.63
N MET A 148 1.31 -0.34 -2.83
CA MET A 148 0.06 -1.03 -3.04
C MET A 148 -1.10 -0.17 -2.54
N GLU A 149 -2.05 0.11 -3.41
CA GLU A 149 -3.39 0.56 -3.06
C GLU A 149 -4.43 -0.29 -3.75
N GLN A 150 -5.51 -0.61 -3.06
CA GLN A 150 -6.58 -1.39 -3.64
C GLN A 150 -7.95 -0.78 -3.34
N ARG A 151 -8.83 -0.82 -4.34
CA ARG A 151 -10.26 -0.61 -4.12
C ARG A 151 -10.90 -1.94 -3.78
N GLY A 152 -11.43 -2.10 -2.58
CA GLY A 152 -11.97 -3.38 -2.12
C GLY A 152 -13.10 -3.95 -2.99
N GLN A 153 -13.79 -3.11 -3.78
CA GLN A 153 -14.75 -3.54 -4.80
C GLN A 153 -14.09 -4.09 -6.08
N GLN A 154 -12.77 -3.99 -6.22
CA GLN A 154 -12.00 -4.49 -7.35
C GLN A 154 -10.92 -5.47 -6.86
N PRO A 155 -11.29 -6.63 -6.27
CA PRO A 155 -10.37 -7.47 -5.52
C PRO A 155 -9.28 -8.15 -6.37
N ALA A 156 -9.36 -8.08 -7.69
CA ALA A 156 -8.33 -8.58 -8.60
C ALA A 156 -7.43 -7.46 -9.17
N ILE A 157 -7.61 -6.20 -8.74
CA ILE A 157 -6.85 -5.05 -9.25
C ILE A 157 -6.20 -4.30 -8.09
N THR A 158 -4.91 -4.02 -8.22
CA THR A 158 -4.15 -3.13 -7.34
C THR A 158 -3.52 -2.00 -8.14
N HIS A 159 -3.05 -0.96 -7.47
CA HIS A 159 -2.43 0.21 -8.09
C HIS A 159 -1.09 0.49 -7.42
N GLY A 160 -0.10 0.90 -8.22
CA GLY A 160 1.11 1.55 -7.75
C GLY A 160 1.12 3.00 -8.20
N SER A 161 1.44 3.93 -7.31
CA SER A 161 1.37 5.36 -7.58
C SER A 161 2.53 6.14 -6.98
N VAL A 162 2.80 7.32 -7.54
CA VAL A 162 3.62 8.33 -6.86
C VAL A 162 2.94 9.69 -6.92
N HIS A 163 3.09 10.46 -5.83
CA HIS A 163 2.61 11.83 -5.71
C HIS A 163 3.76 12.77 -5.37
N GLY A 164 3.72 13.95 -5.98
CA GLY A 164 4.68 15.04 -5.76
C GLY A 164 4.19 16.35 -6.37
N PRO A 165 4.98 17.42 -6.29
CA PRO A 165 4.61 18.72 -6.84
C PRO A 165 4.28 18.62 -8.32
N GLY A 166 3.04 19.01 -8.71
CA GLY A 166 2.55 18.97 -10.09
C GLY A 166 1.92 17.64 -10.52
N TYR A 167 2.03 16.57 -9.74
CA TYR A 167 1.46 15.25 -10.02
C TYR A 167 0.94 14.59 -8.75
N PHE A 168 -0.21 15.00 -8.25
CA PHE A 168 -0.80 14.47 -7.02
C PHE A 168 -2.32 14.34 -7.11
N GLY A 169 -2.92 13.60 -6.20
CA GLY A 169 -4.36 13.32 -6.19
C GLY A 169 -4.81 12.66 -7.49
N ALA A 170 -5.79 13.23 -8.17
CA ALA A 170 -6.30 12.71 -9.45
C ALA A 170 -5.26 12.77 -10.60
N ASN A 171 -4.20 13.58 -10.46
CA ASN A 171 -3.13 13.71 -11.43
C ASN A 171 -1.86 12.93 -11.06
N ALA A 172 -1.93 12.06 -10.05
CA ALA A 172 -0.83 11.19 -9.67
C ALA A 172 -0.34 10.33 -10.84
N LYS A 173 0.94 10.01 -10.84
CA LYS A 173 1.46 9.01 -11.77
C LYS A 173 1.13 7.63 -11.22
N THR A 174 0.13 6.99 -11.79
CA THR A 174 -0.42 5.70 -11.32
C THR A 174 -0.57 4.70 -12.45
N LYS A 175 -0.48 3.41 -12.11
CA LYS A 175 -0.77 2.30 -13.03
C LYS A 175 -1.48 1.17 -12.28
N PRO A 176 -2.60 0.65 -12.81
CA PRO A 176 -3.22 -0.56 -12.30
C PRO A 176 -2.41 -1.80 -12.71
N PHE A 177 -2.46 -2.82 -11.84
CA PHE A 177 -2.09 -4.19 -12.15
C PHE A 177 -3.26 -5.11 -11.84
N GLY A 178 -3.66 -5.94 -12.80
CA GLY A 178 -4.74 -6.91 -12.67
C GLY A 178 -4.22 -8.34 -12.72
N LEU A 179 -4.69 -9.18 -11.79
CA LEU A 179 -4.46 -10.62 -11.89
C LEU A 179 -5.23 -11.20 -13.09
N ILE A 180 -4.58 -12.07 -13.86
CA ILE A 180 -5.22 -12.81 -14.97
C ILE A 180 -6.29 -13.76 -14.43
N SER A 181 -6.03 -14.34 -13.24
CA SER A 181 -6.94 -15.19 -12.49
C SER A 181 -6.70 -15.03 -11.00
N GLY A 182 -7.73 -15.29 -10.18
CA GLY A 182 -7.62 -15.14 -8.73
C GLY A 182 -7.95 -13.74 -8.23
N ARG A 183 -7.68 -13.51 -6.96
CA ARG A 183 -8.01 -12.28 -6.23
C ARG A 183 -6.98 -12.05 -5.13
N PHE A 184 -6.63 -10.82 -4.87
CA PHE A 184 -5.68 -10.41 -3.82
C PHE A 184 -6.19 -10.65 -2.37
N ASP A 185 -7.47 -10.89 -2.18
CA ASP A 185 -8.08 -11.18 -0.88
C ASP A 185 -8.15 -12.69 -0.55
N THR A 186 -7.81 -13.57 -1.49
CA THR A 186 -7.84 -15.02 -1.26
C THR A 186 -6.48 -15.61 -0.90
N GLU A 187 -5.40 -14.99 -1.35
CA GLU A 187 -4.03 -15.46 -1.18
C GLU A 187 -3.09 -14.31 -0.77
N PHE A 188 -1.91 -14.66 -0.26
CA PHE A 188 -0.85 -13.69 -0.04
C PHE A 188 -0.13 -13.39 -1.35
N HIS A 189 0.08 -12.11 -1.62
CA HIS A 189 0.89 -11.62 -2.73
C HIS A 189 2.04 -10.76 -2.22
N LEU A 190 3.13 -10.73 -2.97
CA LEU A 190 4.30 -9.92 -2.68
C LEU A 190 4.17 -8.57 -3.42
N TYR A 191 4.08 -7.49 -2.66
CA TYR A 191 4.08 -6.12 -3.18
C TYR A 191 5.44 -5.51 -2.91
N ALA A 192 6.09 -4.98 -3.94
CA ALA A 192 7.42 -4.42 -3.77
C ALA A 192 7.71 -3.23 -4.69
N ILE A 193 8.65 -2.40 -4.26
CA ILE A 193 9.35 -1.46 -5.14
C ILE A 193 10.86 -1.72 -5.09
N GLU A 194 11.52 -1.45 -6.20
CA GLU A 194 12.97 -1.20 -6.25
C GLU A 194 13.19 0.24 -6.66
N TRP A 195 13.77 0.99 -5.75
CA TRP A 195 13.90 2.43 -5.86
C TRP A 195 15.37 2.83 -5.90
N GLY A 196 15.75 3.54 -6.98
CA GLY A 196 17.07 4.12 -7.19
C GLY A 196 17.01 5.63 -7.30
N GLU A 197 18.12 6.23 -7.65
CA GLU A 197 18.26 7.69 -7.74
C GLU A 197 17.32 8.32 -8.78
N ASP A 198 17.08 7.61 -9.89
CA ASP A 198 16.36 8.10 -11.08
C ASP A 198 15.25 7.14 -11.54
N TYR A 199 14.83 6.20 -10.70
CA TYR A 199 13.72 5.28 -11.00
C TYR A 199 13.02 4.75 -9.76
N ILE A 200 11.76 4.37 -9.92
CA ILE A 200 11.00 3.54 -9.01
C ILE A 200 10.33 2.46 -9.83
N ASP A 201 10.71 1.20 -9.60
CA ASP A 201 10.16 0.00 -10.21
C ASP A 201 9.14 -0.63 -9.26
N PHE A 202 7.93 -0.91 -9.73
CA PHE A 202 6.85 -1.52 -8.97
C PHE A 202 6.64 -2.96 -9.38
N PHE A 203 6.55 -3.86 -8.39
CA PHE A 203 6.45 -5.30 -8.60
C PHE A 203 5.24 -5.88 -7.86
N ILE A 204 4.63 -6.88 -8.48
CA ILE A 204 3.69 -7.82 -7.85
C ILE A 204 4.19 -9.23 -8.15
N ASP A 205 4.42 -10.03 -7.08
CA ASP A 205 4.94 -11.41 -7.18
C ASP A 205 6.20 -11.48 -8.09
N ASP A 206 7.11 -10.50 -7.89
CA ASP A 206 8.33 -10.29 -8.67
C ASP A 206 8.13 -9.92 -10.16
N TYR A 207 6.88 -9.71 -10.61
CA TYR A 207 6.60 -9.19 -11.93
C TYR A 207 6.66 -7.65 -11.93
N LEU A 208 7.58 -7.07 -12.72
CA LEU A 208 7.70 -5.62 -12.92
C LEU A 208 6.51 -5.12 -13.76
N PHE A 209 5.55 -4.42 -13.16
CA PHE A 209 4.40 -3.89 -13.88
C PHE A 209 4.49 -2.41 -14.21
N GLN A 210 5.32 -1.64 -13.49
CA GLN A 210 5.50 -0.21 -13.72
C GLN A 210 6.92 0.23 -13.39
N ARG A 211 7.48 1.09 -14.25
CA ARG A 211 8.67 1.90 -13.96
C ARG A 211 8.29 3.36 -14.06
N ILE A 212 8.72 4.17 -13.11
CA ILE A 212 8.56 5.63 -13.10
C ILE A 212 9.96 6.24 -13.01
N GLN A 213 10.21 7.22 -13.87
CA GLN A 213 11.48 7.97 -13.95
C GLN A 213 11.19 9.48 -13.96
N PRO A 214 12.18 10.36 -13.68
CA PRO A 214 11.96 11.81 -13.64
C PRO A 214 11.25 12.39 -14.87
N GLN A 215 11.58 11.91 -16.07
CA GLN A 215 10.98 12.35 -17.34
C GLN A 215 9.51 11.93 -17.52
N ASP A 216 9.01 11.01 -16.71
CA ASP A 216 7.61 10.56 -16.74
C ASP A 216 6.67 11.46 -15.94
N LEU A 217 7.24 12.39 -15.17
CA LEU A 217 6.51 13.25 -14.23
C LEU A 217 6.29 14.66 -14.83
N SER A 218 5.18 15.27 -14.47
CA SER A 218 4.85 16.65 -14.85
C SER A 218 5.41 17.71 -13.88
N GLY A 219 6.26 17.31 -12.93
CA GLY A 219 6.82 18.18 -11.91
C GLY A 219 8.14 17.67 -11.36
N GLU A 220 8.54 18.18 -10.21
CA GLU A 220 9.82 17.89 -9.58
C GLU A 220 9.92 16.44 -9.09
N TRP A 221 11.08 15.78 -9.33
CA TRP A 221 11.43 14.50 -8.74
C TRP A 221 11.81 14.70 -7.27
N VAL A 222 10.95 14.27 -6.36
CA VAL A 222 11.12 14.48 -4.91
C VAL A 222 11.52 13.21 -4.16
N PHE A 223 11.89 12.14 -4.88
CA PHE A 223 12.22 10.81 -4.33
C PHE A 223 13.73 10.64 -4.17
N ASN A 224 14.41 11.60 -3.54
CA ASN A 224 15.85 11.62 -3.31
C ASN A 224 16.23 11.85 -1.83
N LYS A 225 15.32 11.48 -0.94
CA LYS A 225 15.43 11.64 0.52
C LYS A 225 14.85 10.41 1.22
N PRO A 226 15.03 10.25 2.55
CA PRO A 226 14.44 9.12 3.26
C PRO A 226 12.90 9.15 3.26
N PHE A 227 12.30 7.97 3.15
CA PHE A 227 10.86 7.75 3.29
C PHE A 227 10.60 6.74 4.39
N PHE A 228 9.54 6.94 5.15
CA PHE A 228 9.03 6.01 6.14
C PHE A 228 7.82 5.23 5.62
N ILE A 229 7.60 4.05 6.17
CA ILE A 229 6.57 3.09 5.74
C ILE A 229 5.26 3.36 6.49
N ILE A 230 4.14 3.15 5.80
CA ILE A 230 2.78 3.22 6.37
C ILE A 230 1.98 2.01 5.90
N LEU A 231 1.20 1.41 6.83
CA LEU A 231 0.24 0.35 6.57
C LEU A 231 -1.10 0.76 7.18
N ASN A 232 -2.17 0.68 6.40
CA ASN A 232 -3.52 0.96 6.91
C ASN A 232 -4.62 0.27 6.11
N VAL A 233 -5.80 0.22 6.70
CA VAL A 233 -7.06 -0.04 6.00
C VAL A 233 -7.97 1.16 6.25
N ALA A 234 -8.19 1.99 5.25
CA ALA A 234 -9.17 3.06 5.33
C ALA A 234 -10.58 2.54 5.01
N VAL A 235 -11.60 3.28 5.45
CA VAL A 235 -13.02 2.99 5.18
C VAL A 235 -13.65 4.23 4.57
N GLY A 236 -14.17 4.09 3.36
CA GLY A 236 -14.69 5.19 2.57
C GLY A 236 -13.61 6.10 2.02
N GLY A 237 -14.02 7.18 1.40
CA GLY A 237 -13.14 8.21 0.87
C GLY A 237 -13.23 8.39 -0.63
N ASN A 238 -12.58 9.46 -1.10
CA ASN A 238 -12.67 9.91 -2.48
C ASN A 238 -12.19 8.88 -3.51
N TYR A 239 -11.24 8.02 -3.11
CA TYR A 239 -10.63 7.02 -4.00
C TYR A 239 -11.51 5.77 -4.19
N VAL A 240 -12.18 5.30 -3.14
CA VAL A 240 -12.93 4.04 -3.14
C VAL A 240 -14.45 4.22 -3.09
N GLY A 241 -14.94 5.45 -2.84
CA GLY A 241 -16.33 5.69 -2.52
C GLY A 241 -16.66 5.24 -1.08
N TYR A 242 -17.92 4.96 -0.82
CA TYR A 242 -18.38 4.65 0.53
C TYR A 242 -18.86 3.21 0.67
N PRO A 243 -18.77 2.62 1.89
CA PRO A 243 -19.37 1.32 2.17
C PRO A 243 -20.85 1.31 1.84
N THR A 244 -21.34 0.19 1.35
CA THR A 244 -22.77 -0.07 1.10
C THR A 244 -23.33 -1.02 2.16
N THR A 245 -24.61 -1.30 2.10
CA THR A 245 -25.24 -2.34 2.95
C THR A 245 -24.68 -3.74 2.68
N GLY A 246 -24.09 -3.96 1.50
CA GLY A 246 -23.45 -5.21 1.12
C GLY A 246 -21.96 -5.28 1.46
N THR A 247 -21.36 -4.21 2.02
CA THR A 247 -19.95 -4.26 2.44
C THR A 247 -19.81 -5.16 3.67
N PRO A 248 -19.06 -6.27 3.59
CA PRO A 248 -18.88 -7.16 4.72
C PRO A 248 -17.97 -6.50 5.77
N PHE A 249 -18.34 -6.59 7.04
CA PHE A 249 -17.50 -6.22 8.18
C PHE A 249 -17.52 -7.32 9.23
N PRO A 250 -16.40 -7.56 9.96
CA PRO A 250 -15.11 -6.90 9.84
C PRO A 250 -14.36 -7.30 8.57
N GLN A 251 -13.45 -6.42 8.10
CA GLN A 251 -12.54 -6.70 7.00
C GLN A 251 -11.09 -6.53 7.48
N ALA A 252 -10.22 -7.47 7.12
CA ALA A 252 -8.85 -7.49 7.62
C ALA A 252 -7.82 -7.56 6.49
N MET A 253 -6.81 -6.72 6.58
CA MET A 253 -5.54 -6.86 5.87
C MET A 253 -4.61 -7.68 6.74
N VAL A 254 -4.07 -8.78 6.19
CA VAL A 254 -3.12 -9.66 6.88
C VAL A 254 -1.76 -9.48 6.24
N ILE A 255 -0.75 -9.14 7.04
CA ILE A 255 0.62 -8.87 6.61
C ILE A 255 1.53 -9.94 7.22
N ASP A 256 2.20 -10.71 6.37
CA ASP A 256 3.12 -11.78 6.76
C ASP A 256 4.46 -11.20 7.20
N TYR A 257 4.99 -10.28 6.41
CA TYR A 257 6.20 -9.53 6.75
C TYR A 257 6.28 -8.20 6.01
N VAL A 258 7.13 -7.32 6.54
CA VAL A 258 7.66 -6.14 5.83
C VAL A 258 9.18 -6.21 5.88
N ARG A 259 9.84 -6.11 4.72
CA ARG A 259 11.30 -6.18 4.59
C ARG A 259 11.83 -5.03 3.76
N VAL A 260 12.96 -4.49 4.17
CA VAL A 260 13.66 -3.43 3.45
C VAL A 260 15.11 -3.84 3.23
N TYR A 261 15.58 -3.57 2.04
CA TYR A 261 16.93 -3.92 1.61
C TYR A 261 17.61 -2.70 1.02
N LYS A 262 18.91 -2.64 1.18
CA LYS A 262 19.80 -1.71 0.45
C LYS A 262 20.57 -2.46 -0.61
N LYS A 263 20.99 -1.76 -1.67
CA LYS A 263 21.86 -2.31 -2.68
C LYS A 263 23.23 -2.65 -2.06
N SER A 264 23.69 -3.88 -2.31
CA SER A 264 25.00 -4.35 -1.85
C SER A 264 26.14 -3.69 -2.59
#